data_77d125361dee6c208cf0a44180563f15
#
_entry.id   77d125361dee6c208cf0a44180563f15
#
_cell.length_a   1.000
_cell.length_b   1.000
_cell.length_c   1.000
_cell.angle_alpha   90.00
_cell.angle_beta   90.00
_cell.angle_gamma   90.00
#
_symmetry.space_group_name_H-M   'P 1'
#
loop_
_entity.id
_entity.type
_entity.pdbx_description
1 polymer ?
#
loop_
_entity_poly.entity_id
_entity_poly.type
_entity_poly.pdbx_seq_one_letter_code
_entity_poly.pdbx_strand_id
1 'polypeptide(L)'
;MSVAGLITEEQLDRAMRLVGRGRALLGIVGQPGSGKSTLSAALLAALDERGVRTALVGMDGFHIAHRALTELGLVEIKGAPSTFDVAGYVALLRRLRDPAEELVWAPEFRREIEDAIQSAVPVRADVQLVITEGNYLLVDGPWRPIRDLLDEVWYADVPEDLRRQRLAARHEFYGRTPEQAWERTLGSDERNARTVAATRGLADLVVTL
;
A
#
# COMPACT_ATOMS: atom_id res chain seq x y z
N MET A 1 20.10 -5.14 -3.86
CA MET A 1 20.44 -4.02 -2.97
C MET A 1 20.05 -4.43 -1.56
N SER A 2 20.96 -4.26 -0.58
CA SER A 2 20.64 -4.54 0.82
C SER A 2 19.53 -3.61 1.28
N VAL A 3 18.55 -4.12 2.04
CA VAL A 3 17.42 -3.37 2.63
C VAL A 3 17.91 -2.25 3.55
N ALA A 4 19.11 -2.37 4.10
CA ALA A 4 19.75 -1.46 5.06
C ALA A 4 20.15 -0.06 4.51
N GLY A 5 19.82 0.29 3.26
CA GLY A 5 20.13 1.63 2.70
C GLY A 5 18.93 2.37 2.12
N LEU A 6 17.73 1.77 2.24
CA LEU A 6 16.51 2.35 1.67
C LEU A 6 15.82 3.38 2.58
N ILE A 7 16.07 3.31 3.88
CA ILE A 7 15.55 4.24 4.89
C ILE A 7 16.70 5.05 5.44
N THR A 8 16.59 6.36 5.37
CA THR A 8 17.55 7.26 6.04
C THR A 8 17.24 7.38 7.53
N GLU A 9 18.24 7.76 8.35
CA GLU A 9 18.02 8.01 9.78
C GLU A 9 16.97 9.10 10.01
N GLU A 10 16.92 10.12 9.17
CA GLU A 10 15.90 11.18 9.25
C GLU A 10 14.48 10.65 9.03
N GLN A 11 14.29 9.75 8.07
CA GLN A 11 13.02 9.09 7.80
C GLN A 11 12.63 8.17 8.97
N LEU A 12 13.59 7.41 9.50
CA LEU A 12 13.35 6.55 10.66
C LEU A 12 12.95 7.36 11.89
N ASP A 13 13.69 8.43 12.21
CA ASP A 13 13.37 9.34 13.29
C ASP A 13 12.00 10.01 13.11
N ARG A 14 11.62 10.32 11.87
CA ARG A 14 10.31 10.87 11.54
C ARG A 14 9.19 9.87 11.85
N ALA A 15 9.34 8.61 11.45
CA ALA A 15 8.38 7.55 11.78
C ALA A 15 8.31 7.30 13.31
N MET A 16 9.45 7.32 14.00
CA MET A 16 9.49 7.15 15.46
C MET A 16 8.77 8.28 16.22
N ARG A 17 8.74 9.50 15.70
CA ARG A 17 7.96 10.60 16.30
C ARG A 17 6.44 10.38 16.27
N LEU A 18 5.94 9.51 15.42
CA LEU A 18 4.52 9.12 15.42
C LEU A 18 4.17 8.19 16.58
N VAL A 19 5.15 7.46 17.11
CA VAL A 19 4.98 6.52 18.22
C VAL A 19 4.91 7.30 19.55
N GLY A 20 3.91 7.01 20.39
CA GLY A 20 3.92 7.53 21.77
C GLY A 20 2.60 8.09 22.30
N ARG A 21 1.57 8.30 21.49
CA ARG A 21 0.25 8.80 21.93
C ARG A 21 -0.90 7.83 21.60
N GLY A 22 -0.65 6.54 21.61
CA GLY A 22 -1.55 5.50 21.14
C GLY A 22 -1.02 4.90 19.84
N ARG A 23 -1.84 4.09 19.16
CA ARG A 23 -1.47 3.49 17.88
C ARG A 23 -1.52 4.53 16.76
N ALA A 24 -0.40 4.77 16.09
CA ALA A 24 -0.32 5.62 14.91
C ALA A 24 -0.54 4.82 13.61
N LEU A 25 -1.01 5.50 12.56
CA LEU A 25 -1.18 4.96 11.22
C LEU A 25 -0.37 5.79 10.22
N LEU A 26 0.64 5.17 9.61
CA LEU A 26 1.47 5.77 8.56
C LEU A 26 1.08 5.20 7.20
N GLY A 27 0.65 6.06 6.28
CA GLY A 27 0.36 5.70 4.89
C GLY A 27 1.60 5.74 4.01
N ILE A 28 1.83 4.71 3.19
CA ILE A 28 2.82 4.74 2.11
C ILE A 28 2.09 4.62 0.79
N VAL A 29 2.06 5.71 0.03
CA VAL A 29 1.39 5.81 -1.26
C VAL A 29 2.43 5.89 -2.38
N GLY A 30 2.03 5.48 -3.58
CA GLY A 30 2.89 5.58 -4.76
C GLY A 30 2.29 4.86 -5.96
N GLN A 31 2.76 5.21 -7.14
CA GLN A 31 2.33 4.61 -8.39
C GLN A 31 2.59 3.09 -8.42
N PRO A 32 1.84 2.31 -9.23
CA PRO A 32 2.21 0.92 -9.51
C PRO A 32 3.67 0.83 -9.99
N GLY A 33 4.47 -0.03 -9.37
CA GLY A 33 5.91 -0.18 -9.66
C GLY A 33 6.84 0.82 -8.98
N SER A 34 6.35 1.74 -8.15
CA SER A 34 7.19 2.73 -7.45
C SER A 34 8.09 2.16 -6.35
N GLY A 35 7.86 0.93 -5.89
CA GLY A 35 8.65 0.33 -4.80
C GLY A 35 8.10 0.60 -3.39
N LYS A 36 6.85 1.08 -3.25
CA LYS A 36 6.22 1.33 -1.94
C LYS A 36 6.24 0.11 -1.01
N SER A 37 5.99 -1.11 -1.51
CA SER A 37 6.04 -2.32 -0.66
C SER A 37 7.46 -2.62 -0.17
N THR A 38 8.47 -2.34 -0.99
CA THR A 38 9.89 -2.46 -0.60
C THR A 38 10.24 -1.41 0.46
N LEU A 39 9.77 -0.18 0.29
CA LEU A 39 9.95 0.90 1.27
C LEU A 39 9.25 0.56 2.59
N SER A 40 8.01 0.06 2.53
CA SER A 40 7.24 -0.35 3.72
C SER A 40 7.94 -1.47 4.50
N ALA A 41 8.43 -2.49 3.79
CA ALA A 41 9.15 -3.60 4.41
C ALA A 41 10.49 -3.14 5.03
N ALA A 42 11.22 -2.23 4.36
CA ALA A 42 12.46 -1.66 4.89
C ALA A 42 12.20 -0.83 6.15
N LEU A 43 11.17 0.00 6.15
CA LEU A 43 10.79 0.82 7.30
C LEU A 43 10.35 -0.06 8.49
N LEU A 44 9.53 -1.09 8.22
CA LEU A 44 9.11 -2.04 9.24
C LEU A 44 10.32 -2.71 9.91
N ALA A 45 11.26 -3.22 9.12
CA ALA A 45 12.47 -3.85 9.65
C ALA A 45 13.33 -2.88 10.49
N ALA A 46 13.51 -1.64 10.00
CA ALA A 46 14.29 -0.63 10.73
C ALA A 46 13.62 -0.20 12.05
N LEU A 47 12.30 -0.14 12.09
CA LEU A 47 11.53 0.16 13.31
C LEU A 47 11.59 -1.00 14.32
N ASP A 48 11.54 -2.24 13.84
CA ASP A 48 11.67 -3.44 14.69
C ASP A 48 13.06 -3.49 15.37
N GLU A 49 14.13 -3.16 14.64
CA GLU A 49 15.49 -3.03 15.20
C GLU A 49 15.57 -1.95 16.29
N ARG A 50 14.68 -0.97 16.29
CA ARG A 50 14.55 0.08 17.33
C ARG A 50 13.56 -0.31 18.43
N GLY A 51 13.03 -1.54 18.42
CA GLY A 51 12.09 -2.05 19.42
C GLY A 51 10.67 -1.51 19.30
N VAL A 52 10.31 -0.92 18.16
CA VAL A 52 8.94 -0.45 17.88
C VAL A 52 8.12 -1.61 17.34
N ARG A 53 7.04 -1.97 18.03
CA ARG A 53 6.10 -2.99 17.52
C ARG A 53 5.26 -2.41 16.40
N THR A 54 5.45 -2.94 15.19
CA THR A 54 4.80 -2.49 13.97
C THR A 54 3.96 -3.58 13.33
N ALA A 55 3.00 -3.18 12.49
CA ALA A 55 2.29 -4.08 11.60
C ALA A 55 2.18 -3.45 10.20
N LEU A 56 2.18 -4.28 9.16
CA LEU A 56 1.96 -3.86 7.78
C LEU A 56 0.60 -4.35 7.31
N VAL A 57 -0.24 -3.43 6.85
CA VAL A 57 -1.59 -3.71 6.35
C VAL A 57 -1.72 -3.09 4.96
N GLY A 58 -1.73 -3.92 3.93
CA GLY A 58 -1.81 -3.47 2.53
C GLY A 58 -3.25 -3.18 2.08
N MET A 59 -3.44 -2.10 1.33
CA MET A 59 -4.69 -1.80 0.62
C MET A 59 -5.10 -2.94 -0.34
N ASP A 60 -4.11 -3.62 -0.92
CA ASP A 60 -4.34 -4.69 -1.90
C ASP A 60 -5.17 -5.86 -1.33
N GLY A 61 -5.18 -6.06 0.00
CA GLY A 61 -6.07 -7.01 0.69
C GLY A 61 -7.55 -6.71 0.54
N PHE A 62 -7.91 -5.55 0.01
CA PHE A 62 -9.29 -5.13 -0.25
C PHE A 62 -9.67 -5.16 -1.73
N HIS A 63 -8.89 -5.84 -2.59
CA HIS A 63 -9.36 -6.15 -3.94
C HIS A 63 -10.66 -6.95 -3.88
N ILE A 64 -11.62 -6.55 -4.71
CA ILE A 64 -12.81 -7.36 -4.97
C ILE A 64 -12.37 -8.68 -5.61
N ALA A 65 -12.87 -9.81 -5.10
CA ALA A 65 -12.50 -11.13 -5.55
C ALA A 65 -12.70 -11.31 -7.06
N HIS A 66 -11.83 -12.07 -7.72
CA HIS A 66 -11.87 -12.28 -9.17
C HIS A 66 -13.23 -12.75 -9.66
N ARG A 67 -13.86 -13.68 -8.92
CA ARG A 67 -15.21 -14.17 -9.23
C ARG A 67 -16.24 -13.05 -9.28
N ALA A 68 -16.26 -12.16 -8.25
CA ALA A 68 -17.20 -11.05 -8.20
C ALA A 68 -16.93 -10.02 -9.30
N LEU A 69 -15.65 -9.74 -9.62
CA LEU A 69 -15.29 -8.88 -10.75
C LEU A 69 -15.76 -9.45 -12.08
N THR A 70 -15.76 -10.78 -12.25
CA THR A 70 -16.31 -11.43 -13.45
C THR A 70 -17.82 -11.20 -13.57
N GLU A 71 -18.56 -11.41 -12.49
CA GLU A 71 -20.00 -11.17 -12.44
C GLU A 71 -20.36 -9.70 -12.71
N LEU A 72 -19.48 -8.76 -12.30
CA LEU A 72 -19.63 -7.32 -12.51
C LEU A 72 -19.11 -6.83 -13.88
N GLY A 73 -18.43 -7.67 -14.67
CA GLY A 73 -17.79 -7.26 -15.93
C GLY A 73 -16.59 -6.33 -15.76
N LEU A 74 -15.90 -6.38 -14.60
CA LEU A 74 -14.81 -5.47 -14.22
C LEU A 74 -13.41 -6.11 -14.24
N VAL A 75 -13.26 -7.34 -14.72
CA VAL A 75 -11.99 -8.10 -14.70
C VAL A 75 -10.87 -7.35 -15.44
N GLU A 76 -11.18 -6.78 -16.62
CA GLU A 76 -10.22 -6.10 -17.48
C GLU A 76 -9.59 -4.86 -16.81
N ILE A 77 -10.30 -4.27 -15.87
CA ILE A 77 -9.82 -3.09 -15.12
C ILE A 77 -9.40 -3.42 -13.69
N LYS A 78 -9.23 -4.72 -13.35
CA LYS A 78 -8.77 -5.12 -12.01
C LYS A 78 -7.50 -4.36 -11.63
N GLY A 79 -7.52 -3.75 -10.44
CA GLY A 79 -6.49 -2.82 -9.95
C GLY A 79 -6.86 -1.35 -10.12
N ALA A 80 -7.95 -1.01 -10.83
CA ALA A 80 -8.49 0.35 -10.86
C ALA A 80 -9.20 0.69 -9.51
N PRO A 81 -9.35 1.98 -9.14
CA PRO A 81 -9.95 2.39 -7.86
C PRO A 81 -11.32 1.79 -7.57
N SER A 82 -12.13 1.54 -8.61
CA SER A 82 -13.48 0.95 -8.51
C SER A 82 -13.50 -0.57 -8.28
N THR A 83 -12.36 -1.23 -8.27
CA THR A 83 -12.26 -2.69 -8.10
C THR A 83 -11.78 -3.08 -6.69
N PHE A 84 -12.02 -2.20 -5.73
CA PHE A 84 -11.68 -2.39 -4.32
C PHE A 84 -12.92 -2.20 -3.42
N ASP A 85 -12.97 -2.93 -2.32
CA ASP A 85 -13.88 -2.66 -1.20
C ASP A 85 -13.32 -1.52 -0.35
N VAL A 86 -13.53 -0.30 -0.80
CA VAL A 86 -13.05 0.92 -0.12
C VAL A 86 -13.71 1.09 1.24
N ALA A 87 -15.01 0.77 1.35
CA ALA A 87 -15.74 0.91 2.61
C ALA A 87 -15.20 -0.06 3.68
N GLY A 88 -14.93 -1.31 3.30
CA GLY A 88 -14.28 -2.30 4.16
C GLY A 88 -12.88 -1.85 4.61
N TYR A 89 -12.09 -1.27 3.70
CA TYR A 89 -10.76 -0.75 4.04
C TYR A 89 -10.84 0.42 5.03
N VAL A 90 -11.71 1.39 4.80
CA VAL A 90 -11.95 2.51 5.73
C VAL A 90 -12.41 1.99 7.11
N ALA A 91 -13.31 1.01 7.13
CA ALA A 91 -13.78 0.38 8.39
C ALA A 91 -12.63 -0.29 9.15
N LEU A 92 -11.74 -1.01 8.44
CA LEU A 92 -10.56 -1.61 9.07
C LEU A 92 -9.64 -0.55 9.66
N LEU A 93 -9.31 0.52 8.92
CA LEU A 93 -8.44 1.59 9.41
C LEU A 93 -9.02 2.28 10.66
N ARG A 94 -10.35 2.47 10.73
CA ARG A 94 -11.02 2.97 11.94
C ARG A 94 -10.84 2.04 13.14
N ARG A 95 -11.03 0.73 12.94
CA ARG A 95 -10.78 -0.27 14.00
C ARG A 95 -9.32 -0.28 14.44
N LEU A 96 -8.39 -0.15 13.50
CA LEU A 96 -6.97 -0.09 13.83
C LEU A 96 -6.58 1.17 14.62
N ARG A 97 -7.30 2.27 14.48
CA ARG A 97 -7.09 3.47 15.33
C ARG A 97 -7.64 3.31 16.73
N ASP A 98 -8.64 2.46 16.93
CA ASP A 98 -9.23 2.21 18.25
C ASP A 98 -8.42 1.09 18.97
N PRO A 99 -7.73 1.41 20.06
CA PRO A 99 -6.95 0.41 20.79
C PRO A 99 -7.82 -0.52 21.68
N ALA A 100 -9.15 -0.37 21.69
CA ALA A 100 -10.05 -1.16 22.51
C ALA A 100 -10.11 -2.64 22.09
N GLU A 101 -9.80 -2.95 20.81
CA GLU A 101 -9.75 -4.33 20.34
C GLU A 101 -8.38 -4.96 20.64
N GLU A 102 -8.37 -6.09 21.35
CA GLU A 102 -7.15 -6.83 21.68
C GLU A 102 -6.44 -7.33 20.41
N LEU A 103 -7.20 -7.69 19.38
CA LEU A 103 -6.71 -8.24 18.13
C LEU A 103 -7.63 -7.87 16.97
N VAL A 104 -7.08 -7.15 15.99
CA VAL A 104 -7.75 -6.85 14.72
C VAL A 104 -7.14 -7.71 13.62
N TRP A 105 -7.98 -8.44 12.89
CA TRP A 105 -7.54 -9.22 11.73
C TRP A 105 -7.67 -8.39 10.45
N ALA A 106 -6.57 -8.28 9.68
CA ALA A 106 -6.55 -7.65 8.38
C ALA A 106 -6.39 -8.70 7.24
N PRO A 107 -6.90 -8.42 6.04
CA PRO A 107 -6.67 -9.27 4.88
C PRO A 107 -5.27 -9.04 4.29
N GLU A 108 -4.80 -10.03 3.51
CA GLU A 108 -3.58 -9.94 2.71
C GLU A 108 -3.86 -10.36 1.28
N PHE A 109 -3.31 -9.65 0.30
CA PHE A 109 -3.39 -10.03 -1.10
C PHE A 109 -2.30 -11.04 -1.44
N ARG A 110 -2.70 -12.16 -2.03
CA ARG A 110 -1.78 -13.21 -2.49
C ARG A 110 -1.71 -13.21 -4.01
N ARG A 111 -0.56 -12.83 -4.54
CA ARG A 111 -0.34 -12.72 -5.99
C ARG A 111 -0.33 -14.08 -6.68
N GLU A 112 0.02 -15.14 -5.97
CA GLU A 112 0.05 -16.51 -6.50
C GLU A 112 -1.35 -17.02 -6.89
N ILE A 113 -2.37 -16.49 -6.23
CA ILE A 113 -3.78 -16.83 -6.51
C ILE A 113 -4.56 -15.63 -7.04
N GLU A 114 -3.91 -14.46 -7.16
CA GLU A 114 -4.50 -13.19 -7.60
C GLU A 114 -5.76 -12.80 -6.81
N ASP A 115 -5.79 -13.12 -5.51
CA ASP A 115 -6.94 -12.84 -4.63
C ASP A 115 -6.52 -12.48 -3.20
N ALA A 116 -7.47 -11.90 -2.43
CA ALA A 116 -7.26 -11.55 -1.03
C ALA A 116 -7.63 -12.70 -0.11
N ILE A 117 -6.78 -12.93 0.91
CA ILE A 117 -7.06 -13.87 2.00
C ILE A 117 -7.49 -13.07 3.22
N GLN A 118 -8.69 -13.35 3.70
CA GLN A 118 -9.23 -12.72 4.91
C GLN A 118 -8.51 -13.21 6.16
N SER A 119 -8.39 -12.34 7.16
CA SER A 119 -7.83 -12.68 8.48
C SER A 119 -6.41 -13.25 8.43
N ALA A 120 -5.59 -12.76 7.51
CA ALA A 120 -4.23 -13.22 7.29
C ALA A 120 -3.20 -12.47 8.16
N VAL A 121 -3.47 -11.20 8.49
CA VAL A 121 -2.55 -10.34 9.24
C VAL A 121 -3.13 -10.00 10.61
N PRO A 122 -2.55 -10.52 11.72
CA PRO A 122 -2.97 -10.16 13.08
C PRO A 122 -2.35 -8.81 13.49
N VAL A 123 -3.17 -7.85 13.90
CA VAL A 123 -2.72 -6.59 14.49
C VAL A 123 -3.15 -6.55 15.95
N ARG A 124 -2.22 -6.82 16.85
CA ARG A 124 -2.46 -6.90 18.30
C ARG A 124 -2.55 -5.51 18.93
N ALA A 125 -3.16 -5.41 20.10
CA ALA A 125 -3.34 -4.15 20.84
C ALA A 125 -2.01 -3.43 21.15
N ASP A 126 -0.92 -4.18 21.31
CA ASP A 126 0.41 -3.66 21.64
C ASP A 126 1.20 -3.13 20.43
N VAL A 127 0.67 -3.23 19.20
CA VAL A 127 1.24 -2.60 18.01
C VAL A 127 1.14 -1.08 18.16
N GLN A 128 2.27 -0.40 18.03
CA GLN A 128 2.41 1.04 18.24
C GLN A 128 2.26 1.84 16.95
N LEU A 129 2.70 1.27 15.82
CA LEU A 129 2.60 1.89 14.51
C LEU A 129 2.09 0.87 13.48
N VAL A 130 1.02 1.19 12.80
CA VAL A 130 0.56 0.46 11.63
C VAL A 130 1.05 1.20 10.39
N ILE A 131 1.83 0.53 9.56
CA ILE A 131 2.16 0.97 8.21
C ILE A 131 1.07 0.43 7.29
N THR A 132 0.39 1.31 6.56
CA THR A 132 -0.54 0.89 5.52
C THR A 132 -0.03 1.37 4.16
N GLU A 133 -0.06 0.51 3.15
CA GLU A 133 0.45 0.85 1.83
C GLU A 133 -0.59 0.63 0.74
N GLY A 134 -0.58 1.50 -0.27
CA GLY A 134 -1.47 1.36 -1.40
C GLY A 134 -1.37 2.49 -2.42
N ASN A 135 -1.96 2.25 -3.59
CA ASN A 135 -1.95 3.24 -4.66
C ASN A 135 -2.85 4.45 -4.37
N TYR A 136 -4.01 4.24 -3.70
CA TYR A 136 -5.12 5.20 -3.73
C TYR A 136 -5.38 5.90 -2.39
N LEU A 137 -4.44 5.86 -1.43
CA LEU A 137 -4.62 6.41 -0.08
C LEU A 137 -4.92 7.91 -0.05
N LEU A 138 -4.55 8.63 -1.11
CA LEU A 138 -4.72 10.10 -1.25
C LEU A 138 -5.72 10.48 -2.35
N VAL A 139 -6.39 9.52 -2.96
CA VAL A 139 -7.38 9.80 -4.00
C VAL A 139 -8.69 10.29 -3.39
N ASP A 140 -9.38 11.19 -4.08
CA ASP A 140 -10.67 11.72 -3.67
C ASP A 140 -11.84 10.74 -3.84
N GLY A 141 -13.04 11.22 -3.54
CA GLY A 141 -14.28 10.44 -3.60
C GLY A 141 -14.38 9.42 -2.46
N PRO A 142 -14.71 8.14 -2.72
CA PRO A 142 -14.84 7.12 -1.69
C PRO A 142 -13.56 6.89 -0.87
N TRP A 143 -12.38 7.22 -1.42
CA TRP A 143 -11.07 7.06 -0.79
C TRP A 143 -10.72 8.20 0.18
N ARG A 144 -11.37 9.37 0.06
CA ARG A 144 -11.05 10.57 0.85
C ARG A 144 -10.98 10.34 2.37
N PRO A 145 -11.88 9.52 2.99
CA PRO A 145 -11.83 9.28 4.43
C PRO A 145 -10.53 8.63 4.93
N ILE A 146 -9.77 7.95 4.05
CA ILE A 146 -8.52 7.30 4.42
C ILE A 146 -7.49 8.32 4.87
N ARG A 147 -7.36 9.44 4.13
CA ARG A 147 -6.39 10.49 4.46
C ARG A 147 -6.61 11.04 5.88
N ASP A 148 -7.87 11.17 6.29
CA ASP A 148 -8.23 11.70 7.61
C ASP A 148 -7.97 10.70 8.76
N LEU A 149 -7.79 9.43 8.43
CA LEU A 149 -7.46 8.36 9.36
C LEU A 149 -5.94 8.16 9.54
N LEU A 150 -5.12 8.70 8.64
CA LEU A 150 -3.67 8.56 8.68
C LEU A 150 -3.03 9.74 9.43
N ASP A 151 -2.06 9.46 10.30
CA ASP A 151 -1.31 10.48 11.01
C ASP A 151 -0.31 11.17 10.09
N GLU A 152 0.25 10.41 9.14
CA GLU A 152 1.17 10.90 8.13
C GLU A 152 1.09 10.04 6.86
N VAL A 153 1.40 10.62 5.70
CA VAL A 153 1.45 9.89 4.42
C VAL A 153 2.76 10.22 3.68
N TRP A 154 3.49 9.16 3.32
CA TRP A 154 4.71 9.25 2.53
C TRP A 154 4.46 8.80 1.11
N TYR A 155 4.98 9.54 0.13
CA TYR A 155 4.89 9.21 -1.28
C TYR A 155 6.19 8.58 -1.76
N ALA A 156 6.13 7.31 -2.19
CA ALA A 156 7.25 6.61 -2.82
C ALA A 156 7.39 7.07 -4.27
N ASP A 157 8.41 7.86 -4.54
CA ASP A 157 8.70 8.47 -5.85
C ASP A 157 9.88 7.78 -6.53
N VAL A 158 9.77 7.56 -7.83
CA VAL A 158 10.80 6.90 -8.64
C VAL A 158 10.71 7.42 -10.07
N PRO A 159 11.83 7.50 -10.82
CA PRO A 159 11.80 7.87 -12.23
C PRO A 159 10.84 6.98 -13.04
N GLU A 160 10.04 7.60 -13.91
CA GLU A 160 8.97 6.93 -14.66
C GLU A 160 9.46 5.71 -15.46
N ASP A 161 10.62 5.82 -16.11
CA ASP A 161 11.16 4.72 -16.90
C ASP A 161 11.53 3.51 -16.02
N LEU A 162 12.13 3.77 -14.86
CA LEU A 162 12.47 2.71 -13.89
C LEU A 162 11.19 2.07 -13.32
N ARG A 163 10.17 2.87 -13.03
CA ARG A 163 8.85 2.39 -12.59
C ARG A 163 8.24 1.41 -13.60
N ARG A 164 8.22 1.83 -14.89
CA ARG A 164 7.66 1.02 -15.98
C ARG A 164 8.43 -0.28 -16.17
N GLN A 165 9.76 -0.22 -16.16
CA GLN A 165 10.61 -1.42 -16.24
C GLN A 165 10.35 -2.39 -15.10
N ARG A 166 10.31 -1.90 -13.84
CA ARG A 166 10.00 -2.73 -12.66
C ARG A 166 8.62 -3.37 -12.76
N LEU A 167 7.63 -2.63 -13.29
CA LEU A 167 6.26 -3.11 -13.42
C LEU A 167 6.13 -4.16 -14.53
N ALA A 168 6.74 -3.94 -15.69
CA ALA A 168 6.78 -4.92 -16.78
C ALA A 168 7.47 -6.22 -16.32
N ALA A 169 8.64 -6.12 -15.71
CA ALA A 169 9.36 -7.28 -15.17
C ALA A 169 8.53 -8.06 -14.13
N ARG A 170 7.75 -7.35 -13.29
CA ARG A 170 6.83 -7.99 -12.35
C ARG A 170 5.72 -8.77 -13.07
N HIS A 171 5.14 -8.20 -14.15
CA HIS A 171 4.12 -8.90 -14.94
C HIS A 171 4.68 -10.15 -15.62
N GLU A 172 5.90 -10.07 -16.14
CA GLU A 172 6.60 -11.22 -16.73
C GLU A 172 6.86 -12.31 -15.69
N PHE A 173 7.33 -11.94 -14.50
CA PHE A 173 7.57 -12.88 -13.38
C PHE A 173 6.29 -13.66 -13.00
N TYR A 174 5.11 -13.04 -13.11
CA TYR A 174 3.81 -13.69 -12.86
C TYR A 174 3.16 -14.27 -14.12
N GLY A 175 3.97 -14.57 -15.17
CA GLY A 175 3.60 -15.45 -16.28
C GLY A 175 3.04 -14.75 -17.52
N ARG A 176 3.13 -13.41 -17.63
CA ARG A 176 2.80 -12.71 -18.88
C ARG A 176 3.97 -12.80 -19.87
N THR A 177 3.67 -12.80 -21.18
CA THR A 177 4.73 -12.57 -22.17
C THR A 177 5.25 -11.14 -22.07
N PRO A 178 6.47 -10.84 -22.57
CA PRO A 178 7.00 -9.48 -22.58
C PRO A 178 6.05 -8.47 -23.25
N GLU A 179 5.42 -8.84 -24.35
CA GLU A 179 4.45 -7.99 -25.05
C GLU A 179 3.22 -7.69 -24.19
N GLN A 180 2.64 -8.72 -23.56
CA GLN A 180 1.50 -8.57 -22.66
C GLN A 180 1.84 -7.75 -21.42
N ALA A 181 3.07 -7.91 -20.89
CA ALA A 181 3.56 -7.17 -19.74
C ALA A 181 3.66 -5.68 -20.05
N TRP A 182 4.25 -5.31 -21.19
CA TRP A 182 4.34 -3.93 -21.63
C TRP A 182 3.00 -3.33 -22.02
N GLU A 183 2.12 -4.07 -22.70
CA GLU A 183 0.75 -3.63 -23.00
C GLU A 183 -0.02 -3.28 -21.73
N ARG A 184 0.05 -4.15 -20.72
CA ARG A 184 -0.58 -3.90 -19.40
C ARG A 184 0.01 -2.68 -18.70
N THR A 185 1.35 -2.59 -18.67
CA THR A 185 2.09 -1.52 -18.02
C THR A 185 1.76 -0.15 -18.63
N LEU A 186 1.74 -0.04 -19.96
CA LEU A 186 1.45 1.21 -20.67
C LEU A 186 -0.06 1.48 -20.82
N GLY A 187 -0.89 0.48 -20.60
CA GLY A 187 -2.35 0.54 -20.71
C GLY A 187 -3.03 0.93 -19.39
N SER A 188 -3.59 -0.06 -18.72
CA SER A 188 -4.38 0.16 -17.50
C SER A 188 -3.54 0.64 -16.32
N ASP A 189 -2.30 0.13 -16.19
CA ASP A 189 -1.44 0.53 -15.08
C ASP A 189 -0.95 1.97 -15.22
N GLU A 190 -0.73 2.44 -16.45
CA GLU A 190 -0.37 3.83 -16.71
C GLU A 190 -1.53 4.79 -16.39
N ARG A 191 -2.79 4.39 -16.67
CA ARG A 191 -3.96 5.19 -16.26
C ARG A 191 -4.03 5.30 -14.74
N ASN A 192 -3.85 4.19 -14.03
CA ASN A 192 -3.81 4.17 -12.58
C ASN A 192 -2.64 5.01 -12.03
N ALA A 193 -1.46 4.90 -12.66
CA ALA A 193 -0.30 5.66 -12.28
C ALA A 193 -0.53 7.18 -12.36
N ARG A 194 -1.18 7.68 -13.42
CA ARG A 194 -1.53 9.11 -13.57
C ARG A 194 -2.48 9.58 -12.47
N THR A 195 -3.47 8.77 -12.10
CA THR A 195 -4.38 9.07 -10.98
C THR A 195 -3.61 9.24 -9.69
N VAL A 196 -2.66 8.35 -9.42
CA VAL A 196 -1.82 8.40 -8.21
C VAL A 196 -0.84 9.56 -8.25
N ALA A 197 -0.18 9.80 -9.40
CA ALA A 197 0.78 10.91 -9.55
C ALA A 197 0.16 12.27 -9.24
N ALA A 198 -1.12 12.48 -9.60
CA ALA A 198 -1.85 13.71 -9.30
C ALA A 198 -1.99 13.99 -7.79
N THR A 199 -1.85 12.97 -6.94
CA THR A 199 -1.95 13.10 -5.47
C THR A 199 -0.62 13.36 -4.76
N ARG A 200 0.51 13.35 -5.49
CA ARG A 200 1.87 13.48 -4.93
C ARG A 200 2.03 14.71 -4.02
N GLY A 201 1.44 15.84 -4.41
CA GLY A 201 1.50 17.08 -3.63
C GLY A 201 0.68 17.09 -2.34
N LEU A 202 -0.12 16.04 -2.08
CA LEU A 202 -0.93 15.88 -0.86
C LEU A 202 -0.19 15.07 0.22
N ALA A 203 0.97 14.49 -0.10
CA ALA A 203 1.77 13.70 0.85
C ALA A 203 2.57 14.61 1.80
N ASP A 204 2.79 14.14 3.01
CA ASP A 204 3.55 14.85 4.05
C ASP A 204 5.08 14.71 3.84
N LEU A 205 5.51 13.66 3.12
CA LEU A 205 6.90 13.42 2.73
C LEU A 205 6.94 12.73 1.36
N VAL A 206 7.89 13.16 0.51
CA VAL A 206 8.22 12.44 -0.73
C VAL A 206 9.55 11.72 -0.51
N VAL A 207 9.53 10.40 -0.68
CA VAL A 207 10.70 9.52 -0.57
C VAL A 207 11.13 9.10 -1.98
N THR A 208 12.30 9.54 -2.42
CA THR A 208 12.86 9.16 -3.73
C THR A 208 13.61 7.82 -3.60
N LEU A 209 13.30 6.86 -4.51
CA LEU A 209 13.78 5.47 -4.50
C LEU A 209 14.63 5.13 -5.73
#